data_23363e1d4534c9af8e41b19b82864cc9
#
_entry.id   23363e1d4534c9af8e41b19b82864cc9
#
_cell.length_a   1.000
_cell.length_b   1.000
_cell.length_c   1.000
_cell.angle_alpha   90.00
_cell.angle_beta   90.00
_cell.angle_gamma   90.00
#
_symmetry.space_group_name_H-M   'P 1'
#
loop_
_entity.id
_entity.type
_entity.pdbx_description
1 polymer ?
#
loop_
_entity_poly.entity_id
_entity_poly.type
_entity_poly.pdbx_seq_one_letter_code
_entity_poly.pdbx_strand_id
1 'polypeptide(L)'
;NEDIWVCMWDNGLYRISRNGKITHYQREAGSVNCIADNSVRNVCEDDQGNLWIGTERGLDKLDKKTGVFTHFTTTDAPGSLSDSSIFSILKDHQGTFWIGTYFGGVNYFNPDYKIYTHYKLSKNEREGLSSPIVGTIIEGEEGQLWIATEGGGLNLYDRRTKEFKWYRHIEGMNSLSQNKVKCLYYDRQRNSVWVGTHQGGFNKLDLRTGRFLHYSVNKEDHASDVVLSIVGYQEQLAIASYDGVYLFHPETATFTLLTNELAHYLKIDSKGSLWIAVEGKGVYCYNMDTKESTLYSFDLNKKNSISDNMVTCIAEDRNQRIWLSTMGGGLNLYRPETNDFERFTSRQDGLGSDCVYAVCESQNGRLLLTTNQGFCIFDPVNRTFSNYNHANGFPFTTLNEGSLCQTKDGEIFLGGMNG
;
A
#
# COMPACT_ATOMS: atom_id res chain seq x y z
N ASN A 1 21.52 -9.84 30.13
CA ASN A 1 22.82 -9.37 30.64
C ASN A 1 22.67 -9.07 32.14
N GLU A 2 23.63 -9.55 32.97
CA GLU A 2 23.57 -9.43 34.42
C GLU A 2 24.06 -8.07 34.94
N ASP A 3 23.90 -6.99 34.16
CA ASP A 3 24.26 -5.64 34.62
C ASP A 3 23.11 -5.05 35.45
N ILE A 4 23.42 -4.37 36.54
CA ILE A 4 22.47 -3.64 37.36
C ILE A 4 22.48 -2.18 36.92
N TRP A 5 21.30 -1.64 36.64
CA TRP A 5 21.12 -0.23 36.29
C TRP A 5 20.44 0.48 37.45
N VAL A 6 21.01 1.59 37.89
CA VAL A 6 20.49 2.40 38.98
C VAL A 6 20.14 3.78 38.49
N CYS A 7 18.82 4.06 38.49
CA CYS A 7 18.28 5.37 38.12
C CYS A 7 18.32 6.31 39.33
N MET A 8 18.87 7.49 39.14
CA MET A 8 19.00 8.48 40.21
C MET A 8 18.23 9.75 39.87
N TRP A 9 17.67 10.36 40.88
CA TRP A 9 17.10 11.70 40.79
C TRP A 9 18.25 12.71 40.87
N ASP A 10 18.35 13.57 39.87
CA ASP A 10 19.39 14.62 39.71
C ASP A 10 20.86 14.14 39.63
N ASN A 11 21.09 12.84 39.54
CA ASN A 11 22.48 12.31 39.49
C ASN A 11 22.70 11.28 38.35
N GLY A 12 21.81 11.24 37.33
CA GLY A 12 21.99 10.46 36.15
C GLY A 12 21.72 8.94 36.31
N LEU A 13 22.45 8.15 35.55
CA LEU A 13 22.29 6.69 35.46
C LEU A 13 23.59 5.97 35.75
N TYR A 14 23.56 5.00 36.62
CA TYR A 14 24.70 4.13 36.90
C TYR A 14 24.51 2.73 36.36
N ARG A 15 25.56 2.19 35.76
CA ARG A 15 25.67 0.79 35.36
C ARG A 15 26.71 0.10 36.27
N ILE A 16 26.29 -0.94 36.91
CA ILE A 16 27.17 -1.83 37.69
C ILE A 16 27.25 -3.14 36.93
N SER A 17 28.41 -3.41 36.32
CA SER A 17 28.64 -4.65 35.59
C SER A 17 28.92 -5.82 36.51
N ARG A 18 28.78 -7.05 36.03
CA ARG A 18 29.01 -8.29 36.80
C ARG A 18 30.38 -8.35 37.49
N ASN A 19 31.40 -7.74 36.92
CA ASN A 19 32.74 -7.66 37.51
C ASN A 19 32.92 -6.52 38.53
N GLY A 20 31.84 -5.85 38.90
CA GLY A 20 31.83 -4.74 39.87
C GLY A 20 32.26 -3.39 39.28
N LYS A 21 32.56 -3.29 37.98
CA LYS A 21 32.89 -2.00 37.37
C LYS A 21 31.67 -1.10 37.34
N ILE A 22 31.83 0.12 37.87
CA ILE A 22 30.77 1.15 37.83
C ILE A 22 31.05 2.09 36.66
N THR A 23 30.02 2.35 35.87
CA THR A 23 30.01 3.39 34.82
C THR A 23 28.89 4.37 35.13
N HIS A 24 29.21 5.65 35.09
CA HIS A 24 28.25 6.74 35.37
C HIS A 24 27.96 7.53 34.12
N TYR A 25 26.69 7.67 33.81
CA TYR A 25 26.16 8.45 32.68
C TYR A 25 25.47 9.69 33.22
N GLN A 26 25.96 10.87 32.82
CA GLN A 26 25.41 12.16 33.20
C GLN A 26 25.16 13.03 31.97
N ARG A 27 24.32 14.03 32.12
CA ARG A 27 24.17 15.08 31.14
C ARG A 27 25.43 15.94 31.12
N GLU A 28 26.03 16.12 29.94
CA GLU A 28 27.20 16.94 29.69
C GLU A 28 26.79 18.16 28.84
N ALA A 29 27.12 19.35 29.33
CA ALA A 29 26.79 20.58 28.61
C ALA A 29 27.54 20.64 27.26
N GLY A 30 26.80 20.79 26.15
CA GLY A 30 27.37 20.85 24.80
C GLY A 30 27.64 19.49 24.14
N SER A 31 27.44 18.37 24.85
CA SER A 31 27.53 17.03 24.28
C SER A 31 26.14 16.59 23.82
N VAL A 32 26.07 15.99 22.61
CA VAL A 32 24.86 15.31 22.11
C VAL A 32 24.89 13.82 22.38
N ASN A 33 26.01 13.29 22.88
CA ASN A 33 26.19 11.87 23.15
C ASN A 33 26.23 11.60 24.67
N CYS A 34 25.22 12.02 25.37
CA CYS A 34 25.00 11.79 26.81
C CYS A 34 23.50 11.66 27.07
N ILE A 35 23.07 11.41 28.30
CA ILE A 35 21.63 11.43 28.66
C ILE A 35 21.06 12.84 28.56
N ALA A 36 19.78 12.97 28.22
CA ALA A 36 19.09 14.25 28.03
C ALA A 36 18.92 15.03 29.36
N ASP A 37 18.80 14.31 30.47
CA ASP A 37 18.66 14.91 31.81
C ASP A 37 19.22 13.98 32.90
N ASN A 38 19.68 14.58 34.02
CA ASN A 38 20.20 13.82 35.15
C ASN A 38 19.09 13.23 36.04
N SER A 39 17.84 13.64 35.90
CA SER A 39 16.70 13.03 36.56
C SER A 39 16.21 11.83 35.78
N VAL A 40 16.77 10.67 36.08
CA VAL A 40 16.43 9.39 35.43
C VAL A 40 15.44 8.61 36.32
N ARG A 41 14.28 8.27 35.77
CA ARG A 41 13.19 7.60 36.53
C ARG A 41 13.06 6.12 36.22
N ASN A 42 13.27 5.73 34.97
CA ASN A 42 13.03 4.36 34.55
C ASN A 42 13.94 3.96 33.39
N VAL A 43 14.26 2.67 33.31
CA VAL A 43 14.99 2.08 32.17
C VAL A 43 14.35 0.77 31.74
N CYS A 44 14.43 0.49 30.45
CA CYS A 44 13.95 -0.76 29.87
C CYS A 44 14.88 -1.20 28.74
N GLU A 45 15.20 -2.49 28.65
CA GLU A 45 16.04 -3.06 27.59
C GLU A 45 15.17 -3.58 26.44
N ASP A 46 15.57 -3.31 25.18
CA ASP A 46 14.95 -3.90 24.01
C ASP A 46 15.57 -5.26 23.63
N ASP A 47 14.95 -5.98 22.68
CA ASP A 47 15.41 -7.30 22.24
C ASP A 47 16.73 -7.25 21.45
N GLN A 48 17.14 -6.07 21.00
CA GLN A 48 18.42 -5.83 20.33
C GLN A 48 19.54 -5.51 21.33
N GLY A 49 19.20 -5.39 22.62
CA GLY A 49 20.11 -5.09 23.71
C GLY A 49 20.40 -3.60 23.89
N ASN A 50 19.62 -2.69 23.29
CA ASN A 50 19.71 -1.27 23.60
C ASN A 50 18.96 -0.96 24.88
N LEU A 51 19.36 0.12 25.57
CA LEU A 51 18.71 0.58 26.79
C LEU A 51 17.87 1.83 26.50
N TRP A 52 16.61 1.78 26.83
CA TRP A 52 15.69 2.91 26.80
C TRP A 52 15.61 3.55 28.16
N ILE A 53 15.79 4.87 28.24
CA ILE A 53 16.00 5.62 29.48
C ILE A 53 14.99 6.76 29.54
N GLY A 54 14.11 6.73 30.50
CA GLY A 54 13.13 7.78 30.77
C GLY A 54 13.73 8.88 31.64
N THR A 55 13.79 10.09 31.11
CA THR A 55 14.31 11.27 31.81
C THR A 55 13.25 12.36 31.90
N GLU A 56 13.55 13.44 32.62
CA GLU A 56 12.66 14.59 32.74
C GLU A 56 12.61 15.45 31.47
N ARG A 57 13.55 15.26 30.53
CA ARG A 57 13.64 16.03 29.27
C ARG A 57 13.53 15.20 28.00
N GLY A 58 13.11 13.95 28.12
CA GLY A 58 12.89 13.09 26.95
C GLY A 58 13.10 11.61 27.27
N LEU A 59 12.89 10.83 26.22
CA LEU A 59 13.22 9.42 26.16
C LEU A 59 14.54 9.25 25.42
N ASP A 60 15.53 8.62 26.05
CA ASP A 60 16.82 8.36 25.44
C ASP A 60 16.94 6.89 25.08
N LYS A 61 17.61 6.58 23.98
CA LYS A 61 18.02 5.24 23.59
C LYS A 61 19.55 5.18 23.59
N LEU A 62 20.12 4.31 24.41
CA LEU A 62 21.54 3.99 24.43
C LEU A 62 21.80 2.70 23.65
N ASP A 63 22.53 2.77 22.57
CA ASP A 63 23.14 1.61 21.94
C ASP A 63 24.33 1.17 22.81
N LYS A 64 24.18 0.08 23.54
CA LYS A 64 25.22 -0.42 24.47
C LYS A 64 26.48 -0.94 23.77
N LYS A 65 26.41 -1.22 22.45
CA LYS A 65 27.55 -1.71 21.66
C LYS A 65 28.44 -0.56 21.21
N THR A 66 27.83 0.54 20.76
CA THR A 66 28.53 1.70 20.23
C THR A 66 28.72 2.81 21.25
N GLY A 67 27.92 2.81 22.32
CA GLY A 67 27.88 3.88 23.32
C GLY A 67 27.18 5.15 22.85
N VAL A 68 26.44 5.08 21.74
CA VAL A 68 25.76 6.24 21.13
C VAL A 68 24.37 6.41 21.73
N PHE A 69 24.05 7.68 22.07
CA PHE A 69 22.72 8.08 22.52
C PHE A 69 21.90 8.65 21.35
N THR A 70 20.61 8.32 21.35
CA THR A 70 19.59 8.95 20.48
C THR A 70 18.51 9.54 21.38
N HIS A 71 18.10 10.78 21.12
CA HIS A 71 17.14 11.51 21.94
C HIS A 71 15.80 11.64 21.23
N PHE A 72 14.73 11.41 21.97
CA PHE A 72 13.35 11.60 21.55
C PHE A 72 12.68 12.62 22.49
N THR A 73 12.21 13.72 21.92
CA THR A 73 11.59 14.82 22.66
C THR A 73 10.26 15.19 22.00
N THR A 74 9.48 16.06 22.64
CA THR A 74 8.29 16.67 22.05
C THR A 74 8.68 17.58 20.88
N THR A 75 7.99 17.42 19.76
CA THR A 75 8.09 18.28 18.56
C THR A 75 6.71 18.45 17.95
N ASP A 76 6.56 19.37 16.99
CA ASP A 76 5.31 19.54 16.21
C ASP A 76 5.12 18.41 15.17
N ALA A 77 6.06 17.49 15.04
CA ALA A 77 5.97 16.39 14.08
C ALA A 77 4.98 15.32 14.55
N PRO A 78 4.14 14.75 13.64
CA PRO A 78 3.31 13.60 13.95
C PRO A 78 4.16 12.44 14.47
N GLY A 79 3.70 11.80 15.55
CA GLY A 79 4.40 10.68 16.17
C GLY A 79 5.52 11.07 17.15
N SER A 80 5.69 12.35 17.48
CA SER A 80 6.55 12.78 18.58
C SER A 80 5.93 12.45 19.94
N LEU A 81 6.75 12.50 20.99
CA LEU A 81 6.25 12.34 22.36
C LEU A 81 5.21 13.40 22.70
N SER A 82 4.16 13.01 23.42
CA SER A 82 3.12 13.93 23.89
C SER A 82 3.59 14.85 25.02
N ASP A 83 4.65 14.46 25.77
CA ASP A 83 5.30 15.23 26.79
C ASP A 83 6.74 14.70 26.99
N SER A 84 7.68 15.58 27.29
CA SER A 84 9.09 15.26 27.47
C SER A 84 9.41 14.60 28.83
N SER A 85 8.58 14.83 29.85
CA SER A 85 8.81 14.25 31.20
C SER A 85 8.33 12.80 31.24
N ILE A 86 9.28 11.86 31.11
CA ILE A 86 8.96 10.43 31.10
C ILE A 86 8.86 9.90 32.53
N PHE A 87 7.73 9.31 32.89
CA PHE A 87 7.46 8.78 34.21
C PHE A 87 7.69 7.28 34.33
N SER A 88 7.27 6.52 33.30
CA SER A 88 7.40 5.06 33.29
C SER A 88 7.65 4.53 31.88
N ILE A 89 8.34 3.40 31.79
CA ILE A 89 8.56 2.65 30.55
C ILE A 89 8.20 1.19 30.84
N LEU A 90 7.31 0.63 30.02
CA LEU A 90 6.96 -0.78 30.05
C LEU A 90 7.13 -1.37 28.65
N LYS A 91 7.80 -2.49 28.52
CA LYS A 91 7.82 -3.29 27.31
C LYS A 91 6.89 -4.48 27.51
N ASP A 92 5.92 -4.66 26.62
CA ASP A 92 5.03 -5.81 26.64
C ASP A 92 5.64 -7.04 25.94
N HIS A 93 4.94 -8.16 26.00
CA HIS A 93 5.36 -9.42 25.42
C HIS A 93 5.37 -9.43 23.87
N GLN A 94 4.78 -8.41 23.23
CA GLN A 94 4.81 -8.22 21.77
C GLN A 94 5.96 -7.29 21.34
N GLY A 95 6.79 -6.81 22.27
CA GLY A 95 7.88 -5.89 22.02
C GLY A 95 7.47 -4.42 21.95
N THR A 96 6.20 -4.09 22.21
CA THR A 96 5.71 -2.71 22.24
C THR A 96 6.12 -2.03 23.53
N PHE A 97 6.71 -0.83 23.39
CA PHE A 97 7.02 0.05 24.50
C PHE A 97 5.84 0.96 24.81
N TRP A 98 5.43 0.97 26.05
CA TRP A 98 4.43 1.86 26.60
C TRP A 98 5.13 2.89 27.48
N ILE A 99 5.01 4.17 27.10
CA ILE A 99 5.72 5.29 27.74
C ILE A 99 4.69 6.16 28.44
N GLY A 100 4.66 6.07 29.76
CA GLY A 100 3.87 6.98 30.60
C GLY A 100 4.61 8.31 30.76
N THR A 101 3.94 9.41 30.46
CA THR A 101 4.46 10.79 30.63
C THR A 101 3.76 11.47 31.79
N TYR A 102 4.33 12.56 32.27
CA TYR A 102 3.81 13.24 33.45
C TYR A 102 2.49 13.97 33.16
N PHE A 103 2.40 14.71 32.04
CA PHE A 103 1.21 15.47 31.66
C PHE A 103 0.57 15.03 30.33
N GLY A 104 1.28 14.30 29.48
CA GLY A 104 0.86 13.97 28.12
C GLY A 104 0.16 12.61 27.96
N GLY A 105 -0.15 11.91 29.07
CA GLY A 105 -0.76 10.58 29.04
C GLY A 105 0.20 9.47 28.67
N VAL A 106 -0.21 8.55 27.82
CA VAL A 106 0.59 7.38 27.42
C VAL A 106 0.89 7.41 25.94
N ASN A 107 2.18 7.29 25.60
CA ASN A 107 2.67 7.04 24.25
C ASN A 107 3.00 5.56 24.10
N TYR A 108 2.91 5.04 22.89
CA TYR A 108 3.40 3.69 22.60
C TYR A 108 4.12 3.64 21.28
N PHE A 109 5.12 2.77 21.20
CA PHE A 109 5.82 2.46 19.94
C PHE A 109 6.45 1.06 20.04
N ASN A 110 6.69 0.45 18.89
CA ASN A 110 7.46 -0.79 18.82
C ASN A 110 8.69 -0.55 17.93
N PRO A 111 9.93 -0.68 18.46
CA PRO A 111 11.16 -0.41 17.70
C PRO A 111 11.39 -1.37 16.54
N ASP A 112 10.78 -2.56 16.59
CA ASP A 112 10.87 -3.57 15.53
C ASP A 112 9.90 -3.30 14.39
N TYR A 113 8.91 -2.40 14.59
CA TYR A 113 7.96 -1.94 13.56
C TYR A 113 8.54 -0.82 12.68
N LYS A 114 9.78 -0.91 12.23
CA LYS A 114 10.24 -0.22 11.01
C LYS A 114 9.76 -0.98 9.78
N ILE A 115 8.44 -1.13 9.66
CA ILE A 115 7.85 -1.95 8.60
C ILE A 115 7.68 -1.13 7.31
N TYR A 116 7.72 0.22 7.39
CA TYR A 116 7.37 1.04 6.23
C TYR A 116 8.54 1.90 5.77
N THR A 117 8.87 1.77 4.47
CA THR A 117 9.69 2.76 3.76
C THR A 117 8.73 3.68 3.02
N HIS A 118 8.80 4.98 3.27
CA HIS A 118 7.94 5.96 2.63
C HIS A 118 8.67 6.63 1.45
N TYR A 119 8.23 6.32 0.25
CA TYR A 119 8.68 6.97 -0.99
C TYR A 119 7.82 8.20 -1.25
N LYS A 120 8.44 9.38 -1.31
CA LYS A 120 7.76 10.67 -1.45
C LYS A 120 8.07 11.33 -2.78
N LEU A 121 7.28 12.37 -3.09
CA LEU A 121 7.60 13.31 -4.16
C LEU A 121 9.04 13.84 -3.99
N SER A 122 9.83 13.80 -5.05
CA SER A 122 11.17 14.37 -5.11
C SER A 122 11.28 15.40 -6.24
N LYS A 123 12.24 16.32 -6.11
CA LYS A 123 12.66 17.20 -7.20
C LYS A 123 13.71 16.54 -8.10
N ASN A 124 14.35 15.49 -7.59
CA ASN A 124 15.36 14.70 -8.30
C ASN A 124 14.73 13.39 -8.77
N GLU A 125 14.82 13.13 -10.07
CA GLU A 125 14.26 11.92 -10.70
C GLU A 125 14.73 10.62 -10.04
N ARG A 126 16.00 10.54 -9.65
CA ARG A 126 16.55 9.29 -9.09
C ARG A 126 16.15 9.01 -7.65
N GLU A 127 15.66 10.01 -6.92
CA GLU A 127 15.50 9.92 -5.46
C GLU A 127 14.07 9.64 -4.99
N GLY A 128 13.07 9.78 -5.85
CA GLY A 128 11.68 9.60 -5.43
C GLY A 128 10.66 9.71 -6.54
N LEU A 129 9.41 9.83 -6.13
CA LEU A 129 8.26 9.89 -7.03
C LEU A 129 8.16 11.21 -7.80
N SER A 130 7.59 11.15 -9.00
CA SER A 130 7.30 12.31 -9.85
C SER A 130 6.05 13.11 -9.43
N SER A 131 5.17 12.51 -8.63
CA SER A 131 3.94 13.09 -8.07
C SER A 131 3.65 12.46 -6.72
N PRO A 132 3.02 13.18 -5.78
CA PRO A 132 2.65 12.63 -4.49
C PRO A 132 1.45 11.68 -4.57
N ILE A 133 0.66 11.71 -5.64
CA ILE A 133 -0.55 10.90 -5.78
C ILE A 133 -0.20 9.65 -6.58
N VAL A 134 -0.17 8.52 -5.89
CA VAL A 134 0.15 7.20 -6.47
C VAL A 134 -1.15 6.45 -6.78
N GLY A 135 -1.26 5.99 -8.02
CA GLY A 135 -2.32 5.11 -8.49
C GLY A 135 -1.87 3.64 -8.54
N THR A 136 -2.11 2.99 -9.67
CA THR A 136 -1.77 1.58 -9.88
C THR A 136 -0.27 1.31 -9.74
N ILE A 137 0.07 0.24 -9.02
CA ILE A 137 1.44 -0.29 -8.88
C ILE A 137 1.46 -1.71 -9.42
N ILE A 138 2.41 -2.02 -10.31
CA ILE A 138 2.61 -3.38 -10.82
C ILE A 138 4.08 -3.78 -10.79
N GLU A 139 4.35 -5.07 -10.58
CA GLU A 139 5.69 -5.62 -10.73
C GLU A 139 6.00 -5.86 -12.22
N GLY A 140 7.16 -5.38 -12.67
CA GLY A 140 7.70 -5.64 -14.02
C GLY A 140 8.67 -6.82 -14.05
N GLU A 141 9.89 -6.57 -14.54
CA GLU A 141 11.02 -7.48 -14.38
C GLU A 141 11.41 -7.62 -12.92
N GLU A 142 12.16 -8.68 -12.58
CA GLU A 142 12.58 -8.93 -11.21
C GLU A 142 13.27 -7.72 -10.57
N GLY A 143 12.70 -7.27 -9.46
CA GLY A 143 13.18 -6.09 -8.73
C GLY A 143 12.69 -4.74 -9.28
N GLN A 144 11.83 -4.71 -10.29
CA GLN A 144 11.29 -3.48 -10.86
C GLN A 144 9.81 -3.29 -10.54
N LEU A 145 9.43 -2.05 -10.21
CA LEU A 145 8.05 -1.63 -10.05
C LEU A 145 7.71 -0.51 -11.01
N TRP A 146 6.60 -0.66 -11.68
CA TRP A 146 5.96 0.39 -12.48
C TRP A 146 4.87 1.04 -11.65
N ILE A 147 4.91 2.35 -11.52
CA ILE A 147 4.05 3.12 -10.63
C ILE A 147 3.36 4.20 -11.45
N ALA A 148 2.04 4.11 -11.53
CA ALA A 148 1.20 5.15 -12.10
C ALA A 148 1.06 6.32 -11.14
N THR A 149 1.12 7.55 -11.65
CA THR A 149 0.91 8.74 -10.83
C THR A 149 -0.09 9.72 -11.47
N GLU A 150 -0.83 10.44 -10.63
CA GLU A 150 -1.73 11.51 -11.06
C GLU A 150 -0.95 12.80 -11.31
N GLY A 151 -0.63 13.05 -12.57
CA GLY A 151 0.03 14.27 -13.02
C GLY A 151 1.56 14.22 -13.12
N GLY A 152 2.22 13.18 -12.61
CA GLY A 152 3.67 12.99 -12.72
C GLY A 152 4.08 12.01 -13.84
N GLY A 153 3.14 11.38 -14.51
CA GLY A 153 3.39 10.36 -15.52
C GLY A 153 3.59 8.97 -14.94
N LEU A 154 4.41 8.18 -15.61
CA LEU A 154 4.77 6.81 -15.21
C LEU A 154 6.14 6.81 -14.55
N ASN A 155 6.26 6.13 -13.41
CA ASN A 155 7.53 5.95 -12.71
C ASN A 155 7.97 4.49 -12.80
N LEU A 156 9.25 4.27 -13.02
CA LEU A 156 9.92 2.99 -12.82
C LEU A 156 10.79 3.10 -11.58
N TYR A 157 10.61 2.21 -10.62
CA TYR A 157 11.47 2.08 -9.45
C TYR A 157 12.24 0.76 -9.52
N ASP A 158 13.57 0.84 -9.55
CA ASP A 158 14.45 -0.33 -9.45
C ASP A 158 14.81 -0.54 -7.97
N ARG A 159 14.29 -1.62 -7.39
CA ARG A 159 14.47 -1.99 -5.97
C ARG A 159 15.90 -2.37 -5.62
N ARG A 160 16.72 -2.80 -6.61
CA ARG A 160 18.12 -3.19 -6.41
C ARG A 160 19.02 -1.97 -6.29
N THR A 161 18.85 -0.99 -7.17
CA THR A 161 19.61 0.27 -7.15
C THR A 161 18.99 1.33 -6.25
N LYS A 162 17.70 1.16 -5.90
CA LYS A 162 16.85 2.11 -5.18
C LYS A 162 16.67 3.43 -5.92
N GLU A 163 16.79 3.41 -7.25
CA GLU A 163 16.65 4.58 -8.11
C GLU A 163 15.28 4.59 -8.80
N PHE A 164 14.79 5.80 -9.05
CA PHE A 164 13.61 6.07 -9.84
C PHE A 164 13.98 6.55 -11.23
N LYS A 165 13.09 6.29 -12.20
CA LYS A 165 13.11 6.88 -13.55
C LYS A 165 11.69 7.32 -13.91
N TRP A 166 11.54 8.53 -14.45
CA TRP A 166 10.24 9.10 -14.79
C TRP A 166 10.02 9.13 -16.31
N TYR A 167 8.85 8.72 -16.74
CA TYR A 167 8.38 8.84 -18.10
C TYR A 167 7.21 9.82 -18.11
N ARG A 168 7.43 11.00 -18.69
CA ARG A 168 6.45 12.09 -18.70
C ARG A 168 6.05 12.44 -20.14
N HIS A 169 4.89 13.05 -20.28
CA HIS A 169 4.53 13.71 -21.53
C HIS A 169 5.45 14.90 -21.79
N ILE A 170 6.02 14.93 -22.98
CA ILE A 170 6.87 16.03 -23.48
C ILE A 170 6.38 16.36 -24.88
N GLU A 171 5.87 17.57 -25.05
CA GLU A 171 5.31 18.03 -26.33
C GLU A 171 6.36 17.94 -27.46
N GLY A 172 5.93 17.41 -28.61
CA GLY A 172 6.80 17.25 -29.79
C GLY A 172 7.80 16.11 -29.72
N MET A 173 7.84 15.34 -28.62
CA MET A 173 8.74 14.19 -28.47
C MET A 173 7.97 12.86 -28.43
N ASN A 174 8.68 11.76 -28.75
CA ASN A 174 8.13 10.42 -28.53
C ASN A 174 8.15 10.11 -27.03
N SER A 175 7.06 10.42 -26.38
CA SER A 175 6.91 10.33 -24.94
C SER A 175 5.50 9.85 -24.59
N LEU A 176 5.15 9.76 -23.30
CA LEU A 176 3.81 9.44 -22.82
C LEU A 176 2.77 10.43 -23.37
N SER A 177 1.56 9.96 -23.69
CA SER A 177 0.50 10.82 -24.26
C SER A 177 -0.05 11.84 -23.26
N GLN A 178 -0.07 11.49 -21.95
CA GLN A 178 -0.61 12.31 -20.88
C GLN A 178 0.03 11.94 -19.53
N ASN A 179 0.21 12.93 -18.62
CA ASN A 179 0.83 12.70 -17.32
C ASN A 179 -0.10 12.13 -16.24
N LYS A 180 -1.41 12.13 -16.46
CA LYS A 180 -2.37 11.48 -15.55
C LYS A 180 -2.53 10.03 -15.93
N VAL A 181 -1.77 9.15 -15.28
CA VAL A 181 -1.81 7.70 -15.55
C VAL A 181 -2.81 7.03 -14.61
N LYS A 182 -3.74 6.24 -15.19
CA LYS A 182 -4.83 5.57 -14.48
C LYS A 182 -4.57 4.10 -14.22
N CYS A 183 -4.07 3.38 -15.22
CA CYS A 183 -3.85 1.94 -15.10
C CYS A 183 -2.59 1.50 -15.85
N LEU A 184 -2.10 0.33 -15.46
CA LEU A 184 -0.89 -0.28 -16.01
C LEU A 184 -1.12 -1.76 -16.26
N TYR A 185 -0.55 -2.28 -17.33
CA TYR A 185 -0.45 -3.70 -17.59
C TYR A 185 0.95 -4.05 -18.12
N TYR A 186 1.65 -4.98 -17.45
CA TYR A 186 2.95 -5.47 -17.89
C TYR A 186 2.78 -6.68 -18.79
N ASP A 187 3.05 -6.48 -20.08
CA ASP A 187 3.02 -7.52 -21.11
C ASP A 187 4.39 -8.15 -21.25
N ARG A 188 4.59 -9.23 -20.49
CA ARG A 188 5.87 -9.95 -20.49
C ARG A 188 6.18 -10.58 -21.85
N GLN A 189 5.17 -11.06 -22.58
CA GLN A 189 5.37 -11.71 -23.88
C GLN A 189 5.90 -10.72 -24.91
N ARG A 190 5.38 -9.49 -24.91
CA ARG A 190 5.77 -8.43 -25.84
C ARG A 190 6.84 -7.51 -25.29
N ASN A 191 7.37 -7.82 -24.10
CA ASN A 191 8.36 -6.97 -23.40
C ASN A 191 7.96 -5.49 -23.41
N SER A 192 6.76 -5.21 -22.94
CA SER A 192 6.19 -3.87 -22.98
C SER A 192 5.31 -3.56 -21.77
N VAL A 193 5.16 -2.27 -21.49
CA VAL A 193 4.21 -1.76 -20.50
C VAL A 193 3.11 -1.01 -21.23
N TRP A 194 1.88 -1.41 -20.98
CA TRP A 194 0.69 -0.71 -21.43
C TRP A 194 0.23 0.26 -20.36
N VAL A 195 -0.04 1.49 -20.76
CA VAL A 195 -0.27 2.62 -19.86
C VAL A 195 -1.57 3.32 -20.26
N GLY A 196 -2.62 3.15 -19.47
CA GLY A 196 -3.88 3.87 -19.64
C GLY A 196 -3.82 5.25 -19.00
N THR A 197 -4.34 6.25 -19.68
CA THR A 197 -4.28 7.66 -19.25
C THR A 197 -5.67 8.30 -19.17
N HIS A 198 -5.73 9.43 -18.47
CA HIS A 198 -6.89 10.30 -18.45
C HIS A 198 -6.77 11.31 -19.59
N GLN A 199 -7.65 11.25 -20.58
CA GLN A 199 -7.69 12.15 -21.76
C GLN A 199 -6.47 12.03 -22.71
N GLY A 200 -5.94 10.84 -22.90
CA GLY A 200 -4.83 10.59 -23.81
C GLY A 200 -4.80 9.16 -24.31
N GLY A 201 -5.94 8.44 -24.17
CA GLY A 201 -6.05 7.05 -24.53
C GLY A 201 -5.10 6.15 -23.75
N PHE A 202 -4.43 5.25 -24.46
CA PHE A 202 -3.43 4.38 -23.87
C PHE A 202 -2.15 4.28 -24.70
N ASN A 203 -1.08 3.92 -24.05
CA ASN A 203 0.25 3.87 -24.64
C ASN A 203 0.85 2.48 -24.49
N LYS A 204 1.64 2.05 -25.47
CA LYS A 204 2.56 0.93 -25.37
C LYS A 204 3.97 1.47 -25.27
N LEU A 205 4.63 1.23 -24.12
CA LEU A 205 6.07 1.44 -23.97
C LEU A 205 6.80 0.14 -24.32
N ASP A 206 7.54 0.14 -25.43
CA ASP A 206 8.44 -0.94 -25.79
C ASP A 206 9.72 -0.83 -24.93
N LEU A 207 9.96 -1.80 -24.07
CA LEU A 207 11.05 -1.76 -23.08
C LEU A 207 12.43 -1.97 -23.71
N ARG A 208 12.49 -2.57 -24.90
CA ARG A 208 13.74 -2.77 -25.62
C ARG A 208 14.22 -1.48 -26.30
N THR A 209 13.30 -0.70 -26.85
CA THR A 209 13.62 0.51 -27.62
C THR A 209 13.40 1.80 -26.86
N GLY A 210 12.62 1.74 -25.76
CA GLY A 210 12.20 2.92 -24.99
C GLY A 210 11.16 3.79 -25.71
N ARG A 211 10.57 3.31 -26.83
CA ARG A 211 9.64 4.08 -27.65
C ARG A 211 8.20 3.87 -27.21
N PHE A 212 7.41 4.94 -27.30
CA PHE A 212 5.98 4.92 -27.08
C PHE A 212 5.21 4.80 -28.39
N LEU A 213 4.18 3.95 -28.41
CA LEU A 213 3.11 3.94 -29.40
C LEU A 213 1.83 4.38 -28.71
N HIS A 214 1.05 5.25 -29.37
CA HIS A 214 -0.17 5.83 -28.83
C HIS A 214 -1.39 5.26 -29.53
N TYR A 215 -2.41 4.94 -28.74
CA TYR A 215 -3.69 4.41 -29.21
C TYR A 215 -4.83 5.20 -28.57
N SER A 216 -5.87 5.44 -29.35
CA SER A 216 -7.09 6.13 -28.93
C SER A 216 -8.25 5.17 -29.05
N VAL A 217 -9.07 5.05 -28.00
CA VAL A 217 -10.34 4.33 -28.04
C VAL A 217 -11.39 5.22 -28.72
N ASN A 218 -11.44 6.49 -28.35
CA ASN A 218 -12.32 7.49 -28.96
C ASN A 218 -11.51 8.53 -29.75
N LYS A 219 -11.50 8.39 -31.07
CA LYS A 219 -10.77 9.30 -31.96
C LYS A 219 -11.48 10.63 -32.20
N GLU A 220 -12.78 10.69 -31.94
CA GLU A 220 -13.62 11.88 -32.21
C GLU A 220 -13.64 12.84 -31.03
N ASP A 221 -13.57 12.31 -29.81
CA ASP A 221 -13.53 13.10 -28.58
C ASP A 221 -12.38 12.68 -27.67
N HIS A 222 -11.27 13.39 -27.77
CA HIS A 222 -10.11 13.16 -26.91
C HIS A 222 -10.37 13.48 -25.42
N ALA A 223 -11.41 14.27 -25.10
CA ALA A 223 -11.73 14.58 -23.71
C ALA A 223 -12.32 13.36 -22.98
N SER A 224 -13.01 12.48 -23.71
CA SER A 224 -13.56 11.23 -23.19
C SER A 224 -12.62 10.02 -23.40
N ASP A 225 -11.46 10.20 -24.01
CA ASP A 225 -10.49 9.12 -24.25
C ASP A 225 -9.72 8.74 -22.97
N VAL A 226 -10.48 8.28 -21.99
CA VAL A 226 -10.02 7.87 -20.66
C VAL A 226 -9.98 6.36 -20.58
N VAL A 227 -8.83 5.80 -20.24
CA VAL A 227 -8.65 4.35 -20.06
C VAL A 227 -8.38 4.04 -18.58
N LEU A 228 -9.29 3.27 -17.99
CA LEU A 228 -9.35 3.01 -16.55
C LEU A 228 -8.76 1.66 -16.15
N SER A 229 -8.82 0.66 -17.05
CA SER A 229 -8.25 -0.67 -16.78
C SER A 229 -7.79 -1.34 -18.08
N ILE A 230 -6.67 -2.08 -18.00
CA ILE A 230 -6.12 -2.86 -19.12
C ILE A 230 -5.72 -4.23 -18.58
N VAL A 231 -6.20 -5.31 -19.19
CA VAL A 231 -5.78 -6.67 -18.86
C VAL A 231 -5.53 -7.48 -20.13
N GLY A 232 -4.52 -8.36 -20.09
CA GLY A 232 -4.18 -9.24 -21.21
C GLY A 232 -5.11 -10.43 -21.30
N TYR A 233 -5.49 -10.80 -22.51
CA TYR A 233 -6.21 -12.02 -22.83
C TYR A 233 -5.67 -12.61 -24.14
N GLN A 234 -4.97 -13.73 -24.06
CA GLN A 234 -4.30 -14.35 -25.21
C GLN A 234 -3.43 -13.32 -25.97
N GLU A 235 -3.70 -13.13 -27.28
CA GLU A 235 -3.00 -12.13 -28.13
C GLU A 235 -3.65 -10.72 -28.09
N GLN A 236 -4.67 -10.53 -27.25
CA GLN A 236 -5.47 -9.31 -27.18
C GLN A 236 -5.37 -8.65 -25.81
N LEU A 237 -5.88 -7.42 -25.71
CA LEU A 237 -6.09 -6.72 -24.46
C LEU A 237 -7.56 -6.40 -24.28
N ALA A 238 -8.10 -6.65 -23.09
CA ALA A 238 -9.38 -6.06 -22.71
C ALA A 238 -9.11 -4.69 -22.09
N ILE A 239 -9.81 -3.67 -22.56
CA ILE A 239 -9.63 -2.27 -22.20
C ILE A 239 -10.96 -1.71 -21.73
N ALA A 240 -10.99 -1.18 -20.51
CA ALA A 240 -12.12 -0.41 -19.98
C ALA A 240 -11.86 1.08 -20.19
N SER A 241 -12.84 1.74 -20.80
CA SER A 241 -12.81 3.19 -21.01
C SER A 241 -14.15 3.81 -20.59
N TYR A 242 -14.27 5.13 -20.67
CA TYR A 242 -15.54 5.82 -20.41
C TYR A 242 -16.63 5.44 -21.41
N ASP A 243 -16.25 5.07 -22.64
CA ASP A 243 -17.20 4.74 -23.70
C ASP A 243 -17.55 3.25 -23.74
N GLY A 244 -16.98 2.43 -22.88
CA GLY A 244 -17.26 1.01 -22.81
C GLY A 244 -16.02 0.12 -22.61
N VAL A 245 -16.23 -1.18 -22.79
CA VAL A 245 -15.19 -2.20 -22.73
C VAL A 245 -14.94 -2.77 -24.11
N TYR A 246 -13.67 -2.79 -24.50
CA TYR A 246 -13.22 -3.22 -25.82
C TYR A 246 -12.19 -4.35 -25.71
N LEU A 247 -12.19 -5.24 -26.71
CA LEU A 247 -11.04 -6.07 -27.04
C LEU A 247 -10.19 -5.32 -28.06
N PHE A 248 -8.93 -5.12 -27.75
CA PHE A 248 -7.94 -4.50 -28.63
C PHE A 248 -6.96 -5.55 -29.12
N HIS A 249 -6.76 -5.58 -30.45
CA HIS A 249 -5.78 -6.44 -31.09
C HIS A 249 -4.51 -5.64 -31.41
N PRO A 250 -3.38 -5.83 -30.69
CA PRO A 250 -2.20 -4.98 -30.82
C PRO A 250 -1.56 -5.00 -32.22
N GLU A 251 -1.59 -6.14 -32.90
CA GLU A 251 -0.94 -6.30 -34.24
C GLU A 251 -1.67 -5.55 -35.34
N THR A 252 -2.98 -5.48 -35.28
CA THR A 252 -3.83 -4.83 -36.30
C THR A 252 -4.33 -3.45 -35.85
N ALA A 253 -4.12 -3.10 -34.59
CA ALA A 253 -4.65 -1.90 -33.94
C ALA A 253 -6.18 -1.76 -34.11
N THR A 254 -6.91 -2.89 -34.05
CA THR A 254 -8.37 -2.93 -34.17
C THR A 254 -9.04 -3.14 -32.84
N PHE A 255 -10.25 -2.58 -32.71
CA PHE A 255 -11.09 -2.66 -31.52
C PHE A 255 -12.37 -3.43 -31.81
N THR A 256 -12.79 -4.28 -30.87
CA THR A 256 -14.10 -4.93 -30.86
C THR A 256 -14.81 -4.54 -29.58
N LEU A 257 -15.97 -3.88 -29.68
CA LEU A 257 -16.77 -3.50 -28.51
C LEU A 257 -17.40 -4.75 -27.88
N LEU A 258 -17.22 -4.91 -26.57
CA LEU A 258 -17.89 -5.94 -25.75
C LEU A 258 -19.17 -5.41 -25.11
N THR A 259 -19.09 -4.22 -24.53
CA THR A 259 -20.20 -3.52 -23.90
C THR A 259 -19.96 -2.02 -23.90
N ASN A 260 -21.02 -1.21 -23.98
CA ASN A 260 -20.96 0.24 -23.86
C ASN A 260 -21.13 0.74 -22.42
N GLU A 261 -20.98 -0.13 -21.43
CA GLU A 261 -21.07 0.22 -20.03
C GLU A 261 -19.78 0.85 -19.53
N LEU A 262 -19.89 1.89 -18.72
CA LEU A 262 -18.76 2.49 -18.04
C LEU A 262 -18.19 1.49 -17.02
N ALA A 263 -17.02 0.94 -17.32
CA ALA A 263 -16.32 0.02 -16.46
C ALA A 263 -15.02 0.65 -15.96
N HIS A 264 -14.71 0.44 -14.69
CA HIS A 264 -13.49 0.99 -14.06
C HIS A 264 -12.47 -0.07 -13.65
N TYR A 265 -12.87 -1.34 -13.59
CA TYR A 265 -11.94 -2.43 -13.26
C TYR A 265 -12.24 -3.69 -14.07
N LEU A 266 -11.18 -4.32 -14.56
CA LEU A 266 -11.22 -5.57 -15.33
C LEU A 266 -10.33 -6.63 -14.68
N LYS A 267 -10.77 -7.89 -14.74
CA LYS A 267 -9.96 -9.05 -14.33
C LYS A 267 -10.30 -10.23 -15.22
N ILE A 268 -9.28 -10.86 -15.80
CA ILE A 268 -9.41 -12.20 -16.40
C ILE A 268 -9.11 -13.22 -15.31
N ASP A 269 -10.01 -14.17 -15.11
CA ASP A 269 -9.78 -15.29 -14.20
C ASP A 269 -9.04 -16.44 -14.88
N SER A 270 -8.60 -17.42 -14.10
CA SER A 270 -7.87 -18.60 -14.59
C SER A 270 -8.71 -19.51 -15.50
N LYS A 271 -10.03 -19.33 -15.50
CA LYS A 271 -10.98 -20.06 -16.38
C LYS A 271 -11.24 -19.34 -17.69
N GLY A 272 -10.63 -18.16 -17.90
CA GLY A 272 -10.79 -17.34 -19.10
C GLY A 272 -12.04 -16.48 -19.11
N SER A 273 -12.73 -16.29 -17.97
CA SER A 273 -13.84 -15.34 -17.88
C SER A 273 -13.32 -13.93 -17.61
N LEU A 274 -13.91 -12.94 -18.27
CA LEU A 274 -13.65 -11.54 -18.01
C LEU A 274 -14.67 -10.99 -17.01
N TRP A 275 -14.17 -10.60 -15.84
CA TRP A 275 -14.94 -9.91 -14.82
C TRP A 275 -14.84 -8.41 -15.05
N ILE A 276 -16.00 -7.71 -15.14
CA ILE A 276 -16.10 -6.31 -15.51
C ILE A 276 -16.86 -5.58 -14.40
N ALA A 277 -16.16 -4.75 -13.62
CA ALA A 277 -16.80 -3.89 -12.62
C ALA A 277 -17.37 -2.65 -13.31
N VAL A 278 -18.69 -2.54 -13.30
CA VAL A 278 -19.44 -1.45 -13.95
C VAL A 278 -19.96 -0.49 -12.90
N GLU A 279 -19.74 0.79 -13.13
CA GLU A 279 -20.08 1.85 -12.19
C GLU A 279 -21.57 1.84 -11.84
N GLY A 280 -21.87 1.70 -10.54
CA GLY A 280 -23.23 1.72 -10.00
C GLY A 280 -24.12 0.54 -10.36
N LYS A 281 -23.64 -0.44 -11.15
CA LYS A 281 -24.42 -1.61 -11.58
C LYS A 281 -23.98 -2.92 -10.95
N GLY A 282 -22.75 -3.00 -10.46
CA GLY A 282 -22.15 -4.22 -9.93
C GLY A 282 -21.11 -4.81 -10.86
N VAL A 283 -21.13 -6.14 -11.08
CA VAL A 283 -20.10 -6.82 -11.85
C VAL A 283 -20.70 -7.77 -12.89
N TYR A 284 -20.21 -7.70 -14.11
CA TYR A 284 -20.46 -8.72 -15.13
C TYR A 284 -19.38 -9.80 -15.07
N CYS A 285 -19.78 -11.05 -15.16
CA CYS A 285 -18.93 -12.16 -15.53
C CYS A 285 -19.21 -12.50 -17.00
N TYR A 286 -18.27 -12.18 -17.88
CA TYR A 286 -18.37 -12.40 -19.32
C TYR A 286 -17.52 -13.60 -19.72
N ASN A 287 -18.13 -14.63 -20.26
CA ASN A 287 -17.42 -15.78 -20.80
C ASN A 287 -16.84 -15.42 -22.17
N MET A 288 -15.50 -15.44 -22.29
CA MET A 288 -14.84 -15.00 -23.52
C MET A 288 -15.05 -15.97 -24.69
N ASP A 289 -15.34 -17.24 -24.44
CA ASP A 289 -15.55 -18.27 -25.47
C ASP A 289 -17.01 -18.27 -25.95
N THR A 290 -18.00 -18.35 -25.04
CA THR A 290 -19.42 -18.41 -25.39
C THR A 290 -20.02 -17.03 -25.66
N LYS A 291 -19.35 -15.96 -25.25
CA LYS A 291 -19.80 -14.55 -25.29
C LYS A 291 -21.05 -14.28 -24.47
N GLU A 292 -21.39 -15.16 -23.55
CA GLU A 292 -22.50 -14.96 -22.61
C GLU A 292 -22.01 -14.15 -21.40
N SER A 293 -22.89 -13.34 -20.83
CA SER A 293 -22.60 -12.56 -19.64
C SER A 293 -23.65 -12.71 -18.57
N THR A 294 -23.23 -12.72 -17.32
CA THR A 294 -24.10 -12.70 -16.15
C THR A 294 -23.80 -11.44 -15.36
N LEU A 295 -24.84 -10.66 -15.07
CA LEU A 295 -24.75 -9.48 -14.20
C LEU A 295 -25.05 -9.87 -12.75
N TYR A 296 -24.16 -9.52 -11.85
CA TYR A 296 -24.36 -9.62 -10.40
C TYR A 296 -24.50 -8.21 -9.83
N SER A 297 -25.66 -7.92 -9.24
CA SER A 297 -25.99 -6.63 -8.63
C SER A 297 -26.39 -6.80 -7.18
N PHE A 298 -26.27 -5.73 -6.42
CA PHE A 298 -26.81 -5.67 -5.06
C PHE A 298 -28.34 -5.74 -5.08
N ASP A 299 -28.89 -6.62 -4.24
CA ASP A 299 -30.33 -6.79 -4.06
C ASP A 299 -30.63 -6.89 -2.55
N LEU A 300 -31.41 -5.93 -2.03
CA LEU A 300 -31.82 -5.88 -0.63
C LEU A 300 -32.57 -7.13 -0.15
N ASN A 301 -33.29 -7.79 -1.06
CA ASN A 301 -34.08 -8.97 -0.77
C ASN A 301 -33.30 -10.27 -0.84
N LYS A 302 -32.05 -10.22 -1.34
CA LYS A 302 -31.16 -11.38 -1.49
C LYS A 302 -29.93 -11.23 -0.60
N LYS A 303 -29.93 -11.93 0.52
CA LYS A 303 -28.78 -11.91 1.44
C LYS A 303 -27.43 -12.23 0.78
N ASN A 304 -27.45 -13.07 -0.25
CA ASN A 304 -26.28 -13.58 -0.93
C ASN A 304 -26.02 -12.89 -2.28
N SER A 305 -26.63 -11.72 -2.58
CA SER A 305 -26.17 -10.89 -3.68
C SER A 305 -24.83 -10.24 -3.32
N ILE A 306 -24.16 -9.57 -4.27
CA ILE A 306 -23.01 -8.71 -3.92
C ILE A 306 -23.47 -7.67 -2.89
N SER A 307 -22.54 -7.21 -2.05
CA SER A 307 -22.87 -6.32 -0.92
C SER A 307 -23.12 -4.86 -1.34
N ASP A 308 -22.58 -4.45 -2.50
CA ASP A 308 -22.70 -3.09 -3.06
C ASP A 308 -22.46 -3.13 -4.57
N ASN A 309 -23.08 -2.21 -5.32
CA ASN A 309 -22.90 -2.08 -6.77
C ASN A 309 -21.61 -1.36 -7.18
N MET A 310 -20.93 -0.71 -6.25
CA MET A 310 -19.62 -0.08 -6.50
C MET A 310 -18.48 -1.06 -6.17
N VAL A 311 -18.19 -1.94 -7.13
CA VAL A 311 -17.09 -2.93 -7.01
C VAL A 311 -15.78 -2.25 -7.39
N THR A 312 -14.85 -2.10 -6.45
CA THR A 312 -13.60 -1.35 -6.60
C THR A 312 -12.45 -2.19 -7.17
N CYS A 313 -12.39 -3.49 -6.81
CA CYS A 313 -11.33 -4.39 -7.26
C CYS A 313 -11.84 -5.83 -7.31
N ILE A 314 -11.25 -6.61 -8.20
CA ILE A 314 -11.55 -8.04 -8.39
C ILE A 314 -10.23 -8.80 -8.36
N ALA A 315 -10.12 -9.78 -7.47
CA ALA A 315 -8.94 -10.63 -7.36
C ALA A 315 -9.29 -12.11 -7.43
N GLU A 316 -8.38 -12.88 -7.95
CA GLU A 316 -8.42 -14.33 -7.90
C GLU A 316 -7.27 -14.82 -7.02
N ASP A 317 -7.58 -15.70 -6.06
CA ASP A 317 -6.58 -16.31 -5.23
C ASP A 317 -6.02 -17.62 -5.83
N ARG A 318 -4.98 -18.19 -5.24
CA ARG A 318 -4.33 -19.43 -5.68
C ARG A 318 -5.25 -20.65 -5.71
N ASN A 319 -6.39 -20.58 -4.99
CA ASN A 319 -7.42 -21.60 -5.00
C ASN A 319 -8.51 -21.34 -6.04
N GLN A 320 -8.27 -20.39 -6.96
CA GLN A 320 -9.20 -19.94 -8.01
C GLN A 320 -10.51 -19.38 -7.47
N ARG A 321 -10.51 -18.84 -6.25
CA ARG A 321 -11.66 -18.15 -5.68
C ARG A 321 -11.64 -16.69 -6.09
N ILE A 322 -12.79 -16.17 -6.49
CA ILE A 322 -12.94 -14.78 -6.91
C ILE A 322 -13.42 -13.94 -5.73
N TRP A 323 -12.65 -12.91 -5.45
CA TRP A 323 -12.87 -11.94 -4.40
C TRP A 323 -13.18 -10.57 -5.00
N LEU A 324 -14.25 -9.93 -4.51
CA LEU A 324 -14.65 -8.59 -4.94
C LEU A 324 -14.65 -7.65 -3.75
N SER A 325 -13.93 -6.55 -3.85
CA SER A 325 -14.02 -5.45 -2.90
C SER A 325 -15.03 -4.41 -3.37
N THR A 326 -15.64 -3.69 -2.42
CA THR A 326 -16.68 -2.70 -2.70
C THR A 326 -16.46 -1.41 -1.91
N MET A 327 -17.08 -0.32 -2.39
CA MET A 327 -16.91 1.02 -1.79
C MET A 327 -17.69 1.18 -0.47
N GLY A 328 -18.65 0.31 -0.16
CA GLY A 328 -19.50 0.46 1.04
C GLY A 328 -20.03 -0.85 1.62
N GLY A 329 -19.78 -1.98 0.97
CA GLY A 329 -20.30 -3.29 1.39
C GLY A 329 -19.23 -4.29 1.87
N GLY A 330 -17.96 -3.86 1.95
CA GLY A 330 -16.86 -4.70 2.40
C GLY A 330 -16.30 -5.63 1.31
N LEU A 331 -15.97 -6.86 1.69
CA LEU A 331 -15.38 -7.88 0.84
C LEU A 331 -16.41 -8.96 0.52
N ASN A 332 -16.42 -9.46 -0.72
CA ASN A 332 -17.30 -10.52 -1.20
C ASN A 332 -16.50 -11.68 -1.76
N LEU A 333 -16.90 -12.90 -1.44
CA LEU A 333 -16.39 -14.12 -2.05
C LEU A 333 -17.46 -14.70 -2.98
N TYR A 334 -17.15 -14.85 -4.26
CA TYR A 334 -18.03 -15.53 -5.20
C TYR A 334 -18.05 -17.04 -4.95
N ARG A 335 -19.24 -17.62 -4.90
CA ARG A 335 -19.49 -19.05 -4.71
C ARG A 335 -20.09 -19.63 -5.99
N PRO A 336 -19.30 -20.31 -6.84
CA PRO A 336 -19.79 -20.81 -8.12
C PRO A 336 -20.84 -21.92 -7.99
N GLU A 337 -20.83 -22.70 -6.91
CA GLU A 337 -21.77 -23.80 -6.68
C GLU A 337 -23.21 -23.34 -6.51
N THR A 338 -23.39 -22.17 -5.89
CA THR A 338 -24.71 -21.56 -5.65
C THR A 338 -24.96 -20.35 -6.52
N ASN A 339 -23.95 -19.92 -7.29
CA ASN A 339 -23.96 -18.73 -8.14
C ASN A 339 -24.35 -17.47 -7.37
N ASP A 340 -23.75 -17.25 -6.20
CA ASP A 340 -24.03 -16.16 -5.27
C ASP A 340 -22.75 -15.71 -4.52
N PHE A 341 -22.89 -14.85 -3.52
CA PHE A 341 -21.78 -14.28 -2.79
C PHE A 341 -21.88 -14.48 -1.28
N GLU A 342 -20.75 -14.72 -0.66
CA GLU A 342 -20.56 -14.58 0.77
C GLU A 342 -19.94 -13.22 1.08
N ARG A 343 -20.48 -12.50 2.09
CA ARG A 343 -20.09 -11.14 2.44
C ARG A 343 -19.30 -11.10 3.73
N PHE A 344 -18.29 -10.23 3.78
CA PHE A 344 -17.47 -9.95 4.96
C PHE A 344 -17.49 -8.45 5.22
N THR A 345 -17.93 -8.05 6.41
CA THR A 345 -18.18 -6.65 6.76
C THR A 345 -17.50 -6.25 8.07
N SER A 346 -17.36 -4.95 8.27
CA SER A 346 -16.79 -4.41 9.50
C SER A 346 -17.63 -4.79 10.74
N ARG A 347 -18.93 -4.78 10.59
CA ARG A 347 -19.86 -5.02 11.69
C ARG A 347 -19.96 -6.48 12.12
N GLN A 348 -19.86 -7.42 11.19
CA GLN A 348 -20.11 -8.84 11.46
C GLN A 348 -18.82 -9.64 11.61
N ASP A 349 -17.78 -9.29 10.84
CA ASP A 349 -16.60 -10.11 10.66
C ASP A 349 -15.31 -9.46 11.17
N GLY A 350 -15.36 -8.17 11.55
CA GLY A 350 -14.21 -7.45 12.08
C GLY A 350 -13.31 -6.87 11.02
N LEU A 351 -13.77 -6.71 9.77
CA LEU A 351 -13.09 -5.93 8.73
C LEU A 351 -12.92 -4.48 9.20
N GLY A 352 -11.77 -3.88 8.96
CA GLY A 352 -11.46 -2.53 9.44
C GLY A 352 -12.36 -1.42 8.91
N SER A 353 -12.89 -1.60 7.69
CA SER A 353 -13.89 -0.71 7.06
C SER A 353 -14.60 -1.43 5.93
N ASP A 354 -15.86 -1.09 5.70
CA ASP A 354 -16.65 -1.59 4.56
C ASP A 354 -16.29 -0.90 3.23
N CYS A 355 -15.50 0.18 3.28
CA CYS A 355 -14.92 0.81 2.09
C CYS A 355 -13.57 0.18 1.78
N VAL A 356 -13.54 -0.79 0.87
CA VAL A 356 -12.34 -1.54 0.48
C VAL A 356 -11.92 -1.14 -0.93
N TYR A 357 -10.71 -0.60 -1.11
CA TYR A 357 -10.21 -0.07 -2.39
C TYR A 357 -9.54 -1.13 -3.25
N ALA A 358 -8.78 -2.03 -2.64
CA ALA A 358 -8.08 -3.09 -3.37
C ALA A 358 -7.96 -4.35 -2.53
N VAL A 359 -7.83 -5.49 -3.20
CA VAL A 359 -7.57 -6.79 -2.61
C VAL A 359 -6.57 -7.56 -3.46
N CYS A 360 -5.59 -8.20 -2.83
CA CYS A 360 -4.72 -9.18 -3.47
C CYS A 360 -4.37 -10.30 -2.50
N GLU A 361 -4.00 -11.47 -3.03
CA GLU A 361 -3.53 -12.58 -2.20
C GLU A 361 -2.03 -12.44 -1.91
N SER A 362 -1.65 -12.65 -0.65
CA SER A 362 -0.25 -12.71 -0.23
C SER A 362 0.36 -14.09 -0.46
N GLN A 363 1.70 -14.17 -0.43
CA GLN A 363 2.43 -15.44 -0.60
C GLN A 363 2.03 -16.53 0.40
N ASN A 364 1.59 -16.16 1.59
CA ASN A 364 1.15 -17.10 2.62
C ASN A 364 -0.35 -17.45 2.56
N GLY A 365 -1.05 -17.06 1.49
CA GLY A 365 -2.47 -17.37 1.26
C GLY A 365 -3.46 -16.49 2.03
N ARG A 366 -2.99 -15.42 2.67
CA ARG A 366 -3.86 -14.40 3.26
C ARG A 366 -4.21 -13.35 2.23
N LEU A 367 -5.34 -12.67 2.40
CA LEU A 367 -5.69 -11.54 1.57
C LEU A 367 -5.23 -10.23 2.21
N LEU A 368 -4.61 -9.40 1.40
CA LEU A 368 -4.20 -8.05 1.72
C LEU A 368 -5.27 -7.10 1.18
N LEU A 369 -5.76 -6.19 2.02
CA LEU A 369 -6.81 -5.25 1.66
C LEU A 369 -6.41 -3.83 2.02
N THR A 370 -6.67 -2.88 1.11
CA THR A 370 -6.58 -1.46 1.40
C THR A 370 -7.97 -0.89 1.63
N THR A 371 -8.12 -0.04 2.64
CA THR A 371 -9.40 0.56 3.02
C THR A 371 -9.22 2.07 3.25
N ASN A 372 -10.33 2.79 3.39
CA ASN A 372 -10.31 4.20 3.76
C ASN A 372 -9.88 4.45 5.23
N GLN A 373 -9.66 3.38 6.02
CA GLN A 373 -9.18 3.47 7.40
C GLN A 373 -7.81 2.81 7.60
N GLY A 374 -7.15 2.42 6.51
CA GLY A 374 -5.83 1.82 6.53
C GLY A 374 -5.76 0.48 5.79
N PHE A 375 -4.97 -0.43 6.32
CA PHE A 375 -4.63 -1.71 5.71
C PHE A 375 -5.15 -2.87 6.55
N CYS A 376 -5.68 -3.91 5.91
CA CYS A 376 -6.17 -5.10 6.58
C CYS A 376 -5.53 -6.36 6.00
N ILE A 377 -5.31 -7.35 6.84
CA ILE A 377 -4.93 -8.71 6.45
C ILE A 377 -6.08 -9.63 6.85
N PHE A 378 -6.64 -10.35 5.88
CA PHE A 378 -7.66 -11.36 6.11
C PHE A 378 -7.08 -12.76 5.98
N ASP A 379 -7.29 -13.59 6.99
CA ASP A 379 -7.00 -15.01 6.96
C ASP A 379 -8.26 -15.77 6.53
N PRO A 380 -8.32 -16.27 5.27
CA PRO A 380 -9.53 -16.93 4.77
C PRO A 380 -9.77 -18.33 5.35
N VAL A 381 -8.77 -18.92 6.01
CA VAL A 381 -8.89 -20.22 6.68
C VAL A 381 -9.52 -20.06 8.04
N ASN A 382 -8.99 -19.13 8.85
CA ASN A 382 -9.47 -18.86 10.21
C ASN A 382 -10.60 -17.82 10.21
N ARG A 383 -10.87 -17.15 9.09
CA ARG A 383 -11.91 -16.13 8.91
C ARG A 383 -11.71 -14.93 9.85
N THR A 384 -10.47 -14.50 10.02
CA THR A 384 -10.10 -13.41 10.95
C THR A 384 -9.43 -12.26 10.21
N PHE A 385 -9.73 -11.04 10.65
CA PHE A 385 -9.10 -9.81 10.17
C PHE A 385 -8.07 -9.28 11.17
N SER A 386 -6.94 -8.81 10.65
CA SER A 386 -5.97 -8.00 11.38
C SER A 386 -5.92 -6.62 10.72
N ASN A 387 -6.29 -5.58 11.47
CA ASN A 387 -6.44 -4.23 10.97
C ASN A 387 -5.26 -3.35 11.40
N TYR A 388 -4.69 -2.61 10.46
CA TYR A 388 -3.57 -1.69 10.64
C TYR A 388 -4.00 -0.29 10.24
N ASN A 389 -4.06 0.62 11.19
CA ASN A 389 -4.47 2.01 11.01
C ASN A 389 -3.50 2.95 11.73
N HIS A 390 -3.80 4.23 11.74
CA HIS A 390 -2.96 5.23 12.39
C HIS A 390 -2.76 4.95 13.89
N ALA A 391 -3.75 4.36 14.57
CA ALA A 391 -3.66 4.06 16.00
C ALA A 391 -2.60 2.99 16.33
N ASN A 392 -2.28 2.10 15.39
CA ASN A 392 -1.23 1.09 15.53
C ASN A 392 -0.01 1.33 14.61
N GLY A 393 0.26 2.60 14.28
CA GLY A 393 1.49 3.03 13.62
C GLY A 393 1.51 2.92 12.10
N PHE A 394 0.37 2.62 11.46
CA PHE A 394 0.29 2.67 10.00
C PHE A 394 0.34 4.14 9.53
N PRO A 395 1.32 4.54 8.69
CA PRO A 395 1.60 5.95 8.43
C PRO A 395 0.64 6.64 7.46
N PHE A 396 -0.26 5.89 6.81
CA PHE A 396 -1.11 6.41 5.74
C PHE A 396 -2.57 6.45 6.16
N THR A 397 -3.20 7.59 5.88
CA THR A 397 -4.63 7.81 6.15
C THR A 397 -5.47 7.69 4.88
N THR A 398 -4.88 7.84 3.69
CA THR A 398 -5.60 7.87 2.42
C THR A 398 -4.87 7.05 1.38
N LEU A 399 -5.32 5.81 1.20
CA LEU A 399 -4.89 4.90 0.14
C LEU A 399 -5.77 5.09 -1.10
N ASN A 400 -5.24 4.78 -2.28
CA ASN A 400 -5.96 4.91 -3.55
C ASN A 400 -6.39 3.54 -4.09
N GLU A 401 -7.42 3.55 -4.94
CA GLU A 401 -7.87 2.36 -5.66
C GLU A 401 -6.76 1.82 -6.57
N GLY A 402 -6.65 0.49 -6.65
CA GLY A 402 -5.65 -0.17 -7.50
C GLY A 402 -4.19 -0.02 -7.05
N SER A 403 -3.93 0.65 -5.93
CA SER A 403 -2.60 0.99 -5.45
C SER A 403 -1.97 -0.05 -4.50
N LEU A 404 -2.33 -1.31 -4.64
CA LEU A 404 -1.82 -2.43 -3.85
C LEU A 404 -1.07 -3.40 -4.76
N CYS A 405 0.19 -3.64 -4.46
CA CYS A 405 1.02 -4.61 -5.15
C CYS A 405 1.82 -5.44 -4.17
N GLN A 406 1.79 -6.75 -4.29
CA GLN A 406 2.78 -7.63 -3.68
C GLN A 406 3.72 -8.16 -4.75
N THR A 407 5.01 -8.03 -4.50
CA THR A 407 6.05 -8.56 -5.37
C THR A 407 6.24 -10.07 -5.16
N LYS A 408 6.87 -10.73 -6.13
CA LYS A 408 7.14 -12.18 -6.08
C LYS A 408 7.99 -12.61 -4.90
N ASP A 409 8.81 -11.74 -4.34
CA ASP A 409 9.61 -11.98 -3.13
C ASP A 409 8.89 -11.59 -1.83
N GLY A 410 7.63 -11.15 -1.93
CA GLY A 410 6.72 -10.96 -0.80
C GLY A 410 6.68 -9.54 -0.22
N GLU A 411 7.44 -8.58 -0.77
CA GLU A 411 7.36 -7.19 -0.34
C GLU A 411 6.02 -6.56 -0.79
N ILE A 412 5.40 -5.77 0.07
CA ILE A 412 4.10 -5.16 -0.18
C ILE A 412 4.30 -3.66 -0.42
N PHE A 413 3.73 -3.16 -1.52
CA PHE A 413 3.71 -1.75 -1.88
C PHE A 413 2.29 -1.22 -1.87
N LEU A 414 2.11 -0.08 -1.23
CA LEU A 414 0.84 0.63 -1.10
C LEU A 414 1.01 2.05 -1.61
N GLY A 415 0.05 2.55 -2.34
CA GLY A 415 0.03 3.90 -2.85
C GLY A 415 -1.10 4.73 -2.27
N GLY A 416 -0.88 6.02 -2.10
CA GLY A 416 -1.85 6.95 -1.56
C GLY A 416 -1.68 8.37 -2.08
N MET A 417 -2.27 9.33 -1.35
CA MET A 417 -2.25 10.76 -1.72
C MET A 417 -0.91 11.44 -1.44
N ASN A 418 -0.02 10.81 -0.66
CA ASN A 418 1.28 11.38 -0.26
C ASN A 418 2.47 10.46 -0.54
N GLY A 419 2.30 9.50 -1.43
CA GLY A 419 3.32 8.52 -1.78
C GLY A 419 2.85 7.11 -1.71
#